data_9ec0e004dbcd23315dee025412a2fd01
#
_entry.id   9ec0e004dbcd23315dee025412a2fd01
#
_cell.length_a   1.000
_cell.length_b   1.000
_cell.length_c   1.000
_cell.angle_alpha   90.00
_cell.angle_beta   90.00
_cell.angle_gamma   90.00
#
_symmetry.space_group_name_H-M   'P 1'
#
loop_
_entity.id
_entity.type
_entity.pdbx_description
1 polymer ?
#
loop_
_entity_poly.entity_id
_entity_poly.type
_entity_poly.pdbx_seq_one_letter_code
_entity_poly.pdbx_strand_id
1 'polypeptide(L)'
;MKRLLTAGLLAILTTIFCMAQVNEREILSDELCDKMCAAAHEKSKELGIDISFAIADRHGLPRVYRRYGDALVLSITLVPGKAYTAAVTQCKTKDVAGAAAEGAPLMGIQTNDPRITLVAGGYPLFVDGKIVGAIGVGGGTEAQDCEIAEYVVNVFEELTK
;
A
#
# COMPACT_ATOMS: atom_id res chain seq x y z
N MET A 1 -46.33 7.90 19.08
CA MET A 1 -45.88 6.99 18.00
C MET A 1 -44.81 7.57 17.09
N LYS A 2 -44.90 8.84 16.60
CA LYS A 2 -43.88 9.44 15.70
C LYS A 2 -42.45 9.56 16.30
N ARG A 3 -42.33 9.79 17.62
CA ARG A 3 -40.99 9.90 18.29
C ARG A 3 -40.23 8.59 18.46
N LEU A 4 -40.96 7.46 18.56
CA LEU A 4 -40.33 6.13 18.63
C LEU A 4 -39.79 5.64 17.28
N LEU A 5 -40.45 6.02 16.18
CA LEU A 5 -40.01 5.68 14.81
C LEU A 5 -38.74 6.43 14.43
N THR A 6 -38.59 7.69 14.85
CA THR A 6 -37.38 8.49 14.56
C THR A 6 -36.15 7.97 15.36
N ALA A 7 -36.34 7.55 16.61
CA ALA A 7 -35.23 6.98 17.40
C ALA A 7 -34.76 5.65 16.86
N GLY A 8 -35.68 4.78 16.38
CA GLY A 8 -35.33 3.52 15.76
C GLY A 8 -34.56 3.69 14.44
N LEU A 9 -34.95 4.65 13.60
CA LEU A 9 -34.29 4.91 12.32
C LEU A 9 -32.88 5.50 12.54
N LEU A 10 -32.68 6.34 13.54
CA LEU A 10 -31.37 6.90 13.89
C LEU A 10 -30.42 5.83 14.44
N ALA A 11 -30.93 4.89 15.25
CA ALA A 11 -30.15 3.78 15.78
C ALA A 11 -29.71 2.80 14.68
N ILE A 12 -30.56 2.54 13.68
CA ILE A 12 -30.21 1.69 12.53
C ILE A 12 -29.16 2.36 11.65
N LEU A 13 -29.25 3.68 11.40
CA LEU A 13 -28.26 4.43 10.64
C LEU A 13 -26.90 4.47 11.34
N THR A 14 -26.86 4.61 12.66
CA THR A 14 -25.59 4.62 13.41
C THR A 14 -24.94 3.23 13.46
N THR A 15 -25.72 2.15 13.53
CA THR A 15 -25.17 0.79 13.47
C THR A 15 -24.62 0.44 12.09
N ILE A 16 -25.30 0.83 11.01
CA ILE A 16 -24.81 0.63 9.63
C ILE A 16 -23.52 1.42 9.40
N PHE A 17 -23.43 2.66 9.88
CA PHE A 17 -22.22 3.46 9.75
C PHE A 17 -21.03 2.90 10.57
N CYS A 18 -21.31 2.35 11.77
CA CYS A 18 -20.29 1.68 12.58
C CYS A 18 -19.79 0.37 11.95
N MET A 19 -20.70 -0.43 11.35
CA MET A 19 -20.34 -1.66 10.63
C MET A 19 -19.49 -1.39 9.39
N ALA A 20 -19.79 -0.31 8.64
CA ALA A 20 -19.00 0.09 7.48
C ALA A 20 -17.57 0.53 7.85
N GLN A 21 -17.38 1.15 9.04
CA GLN A 21 -16.04 1.52 9.52
C GLN A 21 -15.23 0.30 10.02
N VAL A 22 -15.87 -0.71 10.58
CA VAL A 22 -15.21 -1.94 11.04
C VAL A 22 -14.65 -2.73 9.86
N ASN A 23 -15.40 -2.85 8.75
CA ASN A 23 -14.95 -3.56 7.56
C ASN A 23 -13.69 -2.96 6.91
N GLU A 24 -13.52 -1.66 6.90
CA GLU A 24 -12.32 -1.03 6.31
C GLU A 24 -11.03 -1.33 7.10
N ARG A 25 -11.12 -1.62 8.41
CA ARG A 25 -9.96 -1.99 9.24
C ARG A 25 -9.59 -3.47 9.13
N GLU A 26 -10.53 -4.32 8.72
CA GLU A 26 -10.32 -5.77 8.62
C GLU A 26 -9.66 -6.20 7.30
N ILE A 27 -9.74 -5.38 6.24
CA ILE A 27 -9.22 -5.77 4.91
C ILE A 27 -7.73 -6.07 4.95
N LEU A 28 -6.89 -5.21 5.56
CA LEU A 28 -5.47 -5.49 5.75
C LEU A 28 -5.23 -6.24 7.07
N SER A 29 -5.83 -7.42 7.23
CA SER A 29 -5.54 -8.29 8.37
C SER A 29 -4.09 -8.75 8.38
N ASP A 30 -3.59 -9.15 9.54
CA ASP A 30 -2.23 -9.68 9.68
C ASP A 30 -2.04 -10.93 8.81
N GLU A 31 -3.08 -11.78 8.70
CA GLU A 31 -3.06 -12.95 7.83
C GLU A 31 -2.91 -12.58 6.34
N LEU A 32 -3.64 -11.57 5.87
CA LEU A 32 -3.51 -11.08 4.49
C LEU A 32 -2.13 -10.48 4.25
N CYS A 33 -1.63 -9.68 5.20
CA CYS A 33 -0.27 -9.13 5.14
C CYS A 33 0.79 -10.23 5.04
N ASP A 34 0.64 -11.33 5.80
CA ASP A 34 1.55 -12.46 5.76
C ASP A 34 1.52 -13.19 4.40
N LYS A 35 0.34 -13.37 3.80
CA LYS A 35 0.20 -13.94 2.45
C LYS A 35 0.88 -13.07 1.39
N MET A 36 0.70 -11.76 1.46
CA MET A 36 1.37 -10.81 0.55
C MET A 36 2.90 -10.83 0.72
N CYS A 37 3.39 -10.92 1.96
CA CYS A 37 4.80 -11.08 2.25
C CYS A 37 5.38 -12.38 1.67
N ALA A 38 4.65 -13.49 1.79
CA ALA A 38 5.04 -14.78 1.20
C ALA A 38 5.09 -14.68 -0.33
N ALA A 39 4.08 -14.09 -0.96
CA ALA A 39 4.02 -13.89 -2.41
C ALA A 39 5.21 -13.05 -2.92
N ALA A 40 5.52 -11.92 -2.25
CA ALA A 40 6.68 -11.11 -2.59
C ALA A 40 8.00 -11.89 -2.52
N HIS A 41 8.17 -12.70 -1.47
CA HIS A 41 9.36 -13.52 -1.27
C HIS A 41 9.47 -14.64 -2.31
N GLU A 42 8.38 -15.32 -2.65
CA GLU A 42 8.38 -16.34 -3.71
C GLU A 42 8.77 -15.75 -5.05
N LYS A 43 8.15 -14.63 -5.43
CA LYS A 43 8.46 -13.96 -6.69
C LYS A 43 9.91 -13.46 -6.75
N SER A 44 10.47 -12.99 -5.63
CA SER A 44 11.87 -12.58 -5.57
C SER A 44 12.84 -13.74 -5.78
N LYS A 45 12.50 -14.95 -5.28
CA LYS A 45 13.28 -16.17 -5.52
C LYS A 45 13.27 -16.59 -6.99
N GLU A 46 12.10 -16.48 -7.66
CA GLU A 46 12.01 -16.74 -9.10
C GLU A 46 12.93 -15.82 -9.91
N LEU A 47 13.04 -14.55 -9.48
CA LEU A 47 13.91 -13.56 -10.12
C LEU A 47 15.38 -13.64 -9.66
N GLY A 48 15.68 -14.50 -8.67
CA GLY A 48 17.02 -14.67 -8.13
C GLY A 48 17.59 -13.46 -7.42
N ILE A 49 16.74 -12.67 -6.74
CA ILE A 49 17.15 -11.44 -6.04
C ILE A 49 16.67 -11.42 -4.59
N ASP A 50 17.45 -10.76 -3.74
CA ASP A 50 17.09 -10.46 -2.37
C ASP A 50 16.36 -9.11 -2.30
N ILE A 51 15.25 -9.06 -1.56
CA ILE A 51 14.41 -7.87 -1.50
C ILE A 51 14.06 -7.46 -0.07
N SER A 52 13.68 -6.19 0.08
CA SER A 52 12.83 -5.73 1.18
C SER A 52 11.42 -5.49 0.68
N PHE A 53 10.45 -5.75 1.54
CA PHE A 53 9.03 -5.59 1.27
C PHE A 53 8.36 -4.87 2.44
N ALA A 54 7.52 -3.90 2.15
CA ALA A 54 6.75 -3.18 3.15
C ALA A 54 5.28 -3.08 2.77
N ILE A 55 4.42 -3.06 3.79
CA ILE A 55 2.99 -2.78 3.68
C ILE A 55 2.69 -1.59 4.59
N ALA A 56 1.97 -0.61 4.07
CA ALA A 56 1.42 0.52 4.81
C ALA A 56 -0.11 0.50 4.75
N ASP A 57 -0.77 1.03 5.78
CA ASP A 57 -2.21 1.27 5.74
C ASP A 57 -2.56 2.44 4.82
N ARG A 58 -3.85 2.76 4.67
CA ARG A 58 -4.34 3.85 3.82
C ARG A 58 -3.83 5.26 4.20
N HIS A 59 -3.31 5.41 5.41
CA HIS A 59 -2.72 6.65 5.92
C HIS A 59 -1.20 6.70 5.77
N GLY A 60 -0.61 5.64 5.18
CA GLY A 60 0.83 5.49 5.04
C GLY A 60 1.53 5.03 6.32
N LEU A 61 0.77 4.60 7.36
CA LEU A 61 1.38 4.09 8.58
C LEU A 61 1.85 2.64 8.37
N PRO A 62 3.04 2.27 8.89
CA PRO A 62 3.62 0.94 8.69
C PRO A 62 2.74 -0.15 9.28
N ARG A 63 2.48 -1.20 8.49
CA ARG A 63 1.87 -2.45 8.94
C ARG A 63 2.91 -3.56 9.04
N VAL A 64 3.72 -3.73 8.00
CA VAL A 64 4.76 -4.76 7.91
C VAL A 64 5.98 -4.20 7.20
N TYR A 65 7.16 -4.61 7.66
CA TYR A 65 8.41 -4.52 6.92
C TYR A 65 9.16 -5.85 7.07
N ARG A 66 9.60 -6.42 5.96
CA ARG A 66 10.46 -7.61 5.94
C ARG A 66 11.63 -7.40 4.99
N ARG A 67 12.81 -7.81 5.44
CA ARG A 67 14.01 -7.89 4.63
C ARG A 67 14.34 -9.37 4.40
N TYR A 68 14.44 -9.77 3.16
CA TYR A 68 14.76 -11.13 2.77
C TYR A 68 16.19 -11.19 2.25
N GLY A 69 16.91 -12.25 2.67
CA GLY A 69 18.29 -12.47 2.29
C GLY A 69 19.20 -11.30 2.68
N ASP A 70 20.06 -10.89 1.76
CA ASP A 70 20.98 -9.77 1.94
C ASP A 70 20.60 -8.53 1.12
N ALA A 71 19.28 -8.24 1.06
CA ALA A 71 18.78 -7.04 0.38
C ALA A 71 19.52 -5.77 0.82
N LEU A 72 19.72 -4.83 -0.09
CA LEU A 72 20.50 -3.61 0.14
C LEU A 72 20.04 -2.84 1.39
N VAL A 73 21.00 -2.36 2.19
CA VAL A 73 20.71 -1.57 3.41
C VAL A 73 19.87 -0.33 3.11
N LEU A 74 20.05 0.29 1.94
CA LEU A 74 19.23 1.42 1.49
C LEU A 74 17.73 1.09 1.52
N SER A 75 17.35 -0.16 1.32
CA SER A 75 15.95 -0.60 1.32
C SER A 75 15.24 -0.43 2.66
N ILE A 76 15.98 -0.29 3.79
CA ILE A 76 15.42 -0.06 5.12
C ILE A 76 14.61 1.24 5.16
N THR A 77 15.07 2.29 4.49
CA THR A 77 14.37 3.58 4.42
C THR A 77 13.58 3.73 3.13
N LEU A 78 14.12 3.25 2.01
CA LEU A 78 13.52 3.45 0.70
C LEU A 78 12.20 2.68 0.55
N VAL A 79 12.13 1.44 1.01
CA VAL A 79 10.97 0.57 0.78
C VAL A 79 9.75 1.00 1.60
N PRO A 80 9.86 1.34 2.90
CA PRO A 80 8.78 2.00 3.61
C PRO A 80 8.34 3.33 2.98
N GLY A 81 9.29 4.11 2.45
CA GLY A 81 9.01 5.35 1.71
C GLY A 81 8.20 5.10 0.43
N LYS A 82 8.48 4.02 -0.32
CA LYS A 82 7.69 3.63 -1.49
C LYS A 82 6.24 3.29 -1.09
N ALA A 83 6.04 2.47 -0.04
CA ALA A 83 4.72 2.13 0.46
C ALA A 83 3.97 3.38 0.95
N TYR A 84 4.65 4.24 1.73
CA TYR A 84 4.10 5.51 2.19
C TYR A 84 3.63 6.37 1.02
N THR A 85 4.52 6.64 0.07
CA THR A 85 4.22 7.48 -1.10
C THR A 85 3.01 6.95 -1.88
N ALA A 86 2.97 5.64 -2.15
CA ALA A 86 1.87 5.04 -2.89
C ALA A 86 0.54 5.13 -2.12
N ALA A 87 0.55 5.00 -0.79
CA ALA A 87 -0.65 5.14 0.04
C ALA A 87 -1.20 6.57 0.02
N VAL A 88 -0.36 7.58 0.30
CA VAL A 88 -0.82 8.97 0.48
C VAL A 88 -1.10 9.69 -0.83
N THR A 89 -0.46 9.29 -1.93
CA THR A 89 -0.73 9.83 -3.27
C THR A 89 -1.77 9.02 -4.04
N GLN A 90 -2.08 7.81 -3.58
CA GLN A 90 -2.96 6.85 -4.26
C GLN A 90 -2.51 6.53 -5.70
N CYS A 91 -1.21 6.66 -5.96
CA CYS A 91 -0.57 6.45 -7.26
C CYS A 91 0.62 5.50 -7.11
N LYS A 92 0.98 4.82 -8.21
CA LYS A 92 2.26 4.12 -8.26
C LYS A 92 3.40 5.12 -8.11
N THR A 93 4.45 4.78 -7.36
CA THR A 93 5.58 5.72 -7.17
C THR A 93 6.27 6.10 -8.47
N LYS A 94 6.22 5.25 -9.50
CA LYS A 94 6.69 5.55 -10.85
C LYS A 94 5.94 6.71 -11.48
N ASP A 95 4.61 6.75 -11.31
CA ASP A 95 3.75 7.80 -11.86
C ASP A 95 3.98 9.12 -11.10
N VAL A 96 4.16 9.04 -9.77
CA VAL A 96 4.52 10.20 -8.95
C VAL A 96 5.87 10.76 -9.39
N ALA A 97 6.87 9.90 -9.66
CA ALA A 97 8.18 10.34 -10.18
C ALA A 97 8.05 11.08 -11.50
N GLY A 98 7.23 10.57 -12.43
CA GLY A 98 6.93 11.26 -13.69
C GLY A 98 6.27 12.62 -13.49
N ALA A 99 5.30 12.70 -12.58
CA ALA A 99 4.62 13.95 -12.25
C ALA A 99 5.52 14.95 -11.49
N ALA A 100 6.59 14.48 -10.84
CA ALA A 100 7.57 15.28 -10.10
C ALA A 100 8.83 15.63 -10.92
N ALA A 101 8.90 15.21 -12.18
CA ALA A 101 10.02 15.53 -13.09
C ALA A 101 10.18 17.05 -13.30
N GLU A 102 11.30 17.47 -13.86
CA GLU A 102 11.57 18.89 -14.16
C GLU A 102 10.46 19.49 -15.03
N GLY A 103 9.87 20.59 -14.57
CA GLY A 103 8.76 21.27 -15.25
C GLY A 103 7.39 20.60 -15.11
N ALA A 104 7.28 19.47 -14.41
CA ALA A 104 6.02 18.78 -14.17
C ALA A 104 5.24 19.37 -12.95
N PRO A 105 3.91 19.12 -12.85
CA PRO A 105 3.05 19.76 -11.85
C PRO A 105 3.44 19.52 -10.37
N LEU A 106 4.09 18.40 -10.07
CA LEU A 106 4.50 18.03 -8.73
C LEU A 106 6.00 18.16 -8.49
N MET A 107 6.72 18.92 -9.34
CA MET A 107 8.15 19.14 -9.14
C MET A 107 8.45 19.64 -7.72
N GLY A 108 9.35 18.93 -7.02
CA GLY A 108 9.72 19.27 -5.64
C GLY A 108 8.79 18.73 -4.54
N ILE A 109 7.80 17.89 -4.86
CA ILE A 109 6.86 17.35 -3.88
C ILE A 109 7.55 16.69 -2.66
N GLN A 110 8.70 16.04 -2.87
CA GLN A 110 9.49 15.42 -1.82
C GLN A 110 10.10 16.44 -0.82
N THR A 111 10.11 17.71 -1.15
CA THR A 111 10.56 18.76 -0.21
C THR A 111 9.49 19.14 0.80
N ASN A 112 8.21 18.85 0.52
CA ASN A 112 7.10 19.09 1.42
C ASN A 112 6.94 17.97 2.47
N ASP A 113 7.25 16.73 2.08
CA ASP A 113 7.24 15.58 2.97
C ASP A 113 8.45 14.69 2.66
N PRO A 114 9.44 14.62 3.58
CA PRO A 114 10.66 13.86 3.37
C PRO A 114 10.46 12.33 3.28
N ARG A 115 9.27 11.84 3.59
CA ARG A 115 8.91 10.41 3.44
C ARG A 115 8.55 10.06 2.00
N ILE A 116 8.23 11.06 1.16
CA ILE A 116 7.93 10.83 -0.26
C ILE A 116 9.20 10.43 -0.99
N THR A 117 9.14 9.28 -1.67
CA THR A 117 10.18 8.81 -2.56
C THR A 117 9.70 8.75 -4.00
N LEU A 118 10.58 9.14 -4.93
CA LEU A 118 10.32 9.14 -6.37
C LEU A 118 10.93 7.91 -7.08
N VAL A 119 11.16 6.84 -6.31
CA VAL A 119 11.73 5.59 -6.83
C VAL A 119 10.61 4.58 -7.03
N ALA A 120 10.54 3.98 -8.21
CA ALA A 120 9.50 3.01 -8.58
C ALA A 120 9.52 1.75 -7.69
N GLY A 121 8.37 1.03 -7.66
CA GLY A 121 8.16 -0.17 -6.84
C GLY A 121 7.20 0.03 -5.66
N GLY A 122 6.57 1.20 -5.53
CA GLY A 122 5.46 1.45 -4.62
C GLY A 122 4.12 1.39 -5.36
N TYR A 123 3.15 0.60 -4.83
CA TYR A 123 1.86 0.36 -5.47
C TYR A 123 0.72 0.51 -4.46
N PRO A 124 -0.33 1.31 -4.76
CA PRO A 124 -1.51 1.42 -3.92
C PRO A 124 -2.37 0.16 -4.02
N LEU A 125 -3.08 -0.16 -2.94
CA LEU A 125 -4.01 -1.26 -2.83
C LEU A 125 -5.44 -0.72 -2.72
N PHE A 126 -6.32 -1.16 -3.61
CA PHE A 126 -7.70 -0.73 -3.67
C PHE A 126 -8.67 -1.91 -3.50
N VAL A 127 -9.78 -1.67 -2.78
CA VAL A 127 -10.94 -2.56 -2.74
C VAL A 127 -12.17 -1.71 -3.02
N ASP A 128 -12.99 -2.10 -3.99
CA ASP A 128 -14.18 -1.35 -4.42
C ASP A 128 -13.87 0.14 -4.73
N GLY A 129 -12.72 0.40 -5.35
CA GLY A 129 -12.26 1.75 -5.71
C GLY A 129 -11.80 2.61 -4.54
N LYS A 130 -11.73 2.09 -3.32
CA LYS A 130 -11.24 2.79 -2.13
C LYS A 130 -9.84 2.32 -1.78
N ILE A 131 -8.97 3.27 -1.44
CA ILE A 131 -7.63 2.96 -0.95
C ILE A 131 -7.72 2.27 0.41
N VAL A 132 -7.09 1.10 0.55
CA VAL A 132 -7.02 0.35 1.81
C VAL A 132 -5.60 0.28 2.36
N GLY A 133 -4.61 0.52 1.52
CA GLY A 133 -3.20 0.53 1.89
C GLY A 133 -2.31 0.63 0.67
N ALA A 134 -1.04 0.32 0.84
CA ALA A 134 -0.07 0.26 -0.23
C ALA A 134 1.10 -0.66 0.11
N ILE A 135 1.82 -1.08 -0.91
CA ILE A 135 3.05 -1.86 -0.78
C ILE A 135 4.25 -1.13 -1.34
N GLY A 136 5.44 -1.49 -0.85
CA GLY A 136 6.72 -1.08 -1.39
C GLY A 136 7.63 -2.29 -1.57
N VAL A 137 8.34 -2.34 -2.69
CA VAL A 137 9.33 -3.35 -3.03
C VAL A 137 10.65 -2.67 -3.36
N GLY A 138 11.76 -3.25 -2.93
CA GLY A 138 13.10 -2.76 -3.27
C GLY A 138 14.17 -3.80 -3.03
N GLY A 139 15.22 -3.76 -3.82
CA GLY A 139 16.34 -4.69 -3.76
C GLY A 139 16.85 -5.07 -5.15
N GLY A 140 15.97 -5.05 -6.14
CA GLY A 140 16.29 -5.28 -7.54
C GLY A 140 16.47 -3.99 -8.34
N THR A 141 16.44 -4.14 -9.65
CA THR A 141 16.26 -3.03 -10.60
C THR A 141 14.82 -2.50 -10.50
N GLU A 142 14.59 -1.29 -11.03
CA GLU A 142 13.24 -0.72 -11.10
C GLU A 142 12.23 -1.69 -11.74
N ALA A 143 12.62 -2.36 -12.83
CA ALA A 143 11.76 -3.31 -13.52
C ALA A 143 11.40 -4.51 -12.64
N GLN A 144 12.38 -5.08 -11.92
CA GLN A 144 12.18 -6.21 -11.02
C GLN A 144 11.33 -5.83 -9.80
N ASP A 145 11.58 -4.66 -9.20
CA ASP A 145 10.77 -4.14 -8.09
C ASP A 145 9.31 -3.95 -8.51
N CYS A 146 9.06 -3.41 -9.70
CA CYS A 146 7.72 -3.24 -10.26
C CYS A 146 7.06 -4.58 -10.58
N GLU A 147 7.78 -5.55 -11.15
CA GLU A 147 7.26 -6.89 -11.46
C GLU A 147 6.79 -7.61 -10.21
N ILE A 148 7.58 -7.56 -9.12
CA ILE A 148 7.19 -8.14 -7.84
C ILE A 148 5.97 -7.41 -7.26
N ALA A 149 5.96 -6.08 -7.31
CA ALA A 149 4.84 -5.30 -6.79
C ALA A 149 3.54 -5.61 -7.54
N GLU A 150 3.57 -5.71 -8.86
CA GLU A 150 2.41 -6.08 -9.68
C GLU A 150 1.91 -7.50 -9.37
N TYR A 151 2.83 -8.45 -9.21
CA TYR A 151 2.48 -9.81 -8.80
C TYR A 151 1.75 -9.82 -7.44
N VAL A 152 2.26 -9.08 -6.45
CA VAL A 152 1.65 -9.02 -5.11
C VAL A 152 0.28 -8.31 -5.15
N VAL A 153 0.12 -7.25 -5.96
CA VAL A 153 -1.19 -6.60 -6.15
C VAL A 153 -2.21 -7.59 -6.72
N ASN A 154 -1.83 -8.37 -7.72
CA ASN A 154 -2.73 -9.40 -8.28
C ASN A 154 -3.13 -10.44 -7.22
N VAL A 155 -2.18 -10.92 -6.40
CA VAL A 155 -2.48 -11.83 -5.27
C VAL A 155 -3.42 -11.17 -4.26
N PHE A 156 -3.20 -9.89 -3.92
CA PHE A 156 -4.09 -9.14 -3.05
C PHE A 156 -5.51 -9.04 -3.61
N GLU A 157 -5.66 -8.70 -4.89
CA GLU A 157 -6.95 -8.60 -5.56
C GLU A 157 -7.70 -9.94 -5.60
N GLU A 158 -6.98 -11.05 -5.78
CA GLU A 158 -7.59 -12.40 -5.74
C GLU A 158 -8.10 -12.77 -4.35
N LEU A 159 -7.39 -12.37 -3.30
CA LEU A 159 -7.73 -12.68 -1.91
C LEU A 159 -8.81 -11.77 -1.31
N THR A 160 -9.16 -10.67 -1.97
CA THR A 160 -10.11 -9.66 -1.50
C THR A 160 -11.39 -9.56 -2.34
N LYS A 161 -11.57 -10.48 -3.30
CA LYS A 161 -12.79 -10.60 -4.14
C LYS A 161 -14.01 -11.11 -3.39
#